data_413910cc462b271875647e504c30ed26
#
_entry.id   413910cc462b271875647e504c30ed26
#
_cell.length_a   1.000
_cell.length_b   1.000
_cell.length_c   1.000
_cell.angle_alpha   90.00
_cell.angle_beta   90.00
_cell.angle_gamma   90.00
#
_symmetry.space_group_name_H-M   'P 1'
#
loop_
_entity.id
_entity.type
_entity.pdbx_description
1 polymer ?
#
loop_
_entity_poly.entity_id
_entity_poly.type
_entity_poly.pdbx_seq_one_letter_code
_entity_poly.pdbx_strand_id
1 'polypeptide(L)'
;MENETKPKGTVIVTGSSKGIGKAIAENFASENYTILLCARNEADLIQTSENIQQQYPGAIIKSFKADLSHKNEVTIFGNWCLQQGIPEILVNNAGHYLPGNLVDEPQGNLENMMNTNFYSAYYLTRILLPVMILNGRGHIFNICSVASLSAYEGGGSYSISKFALNGFSQNLRHELKEKGIKVTAVFPGAVKTDSWGNFDNRKKRIMEATDIASLVLAATKLSAQAVVEEITIRPQLGDL
;
A
#
# COMPACT_ATOMS: atom_id res chain seq x y z
N MET A 1 36.00 8.91 5.53
CA MET A 1 35.11 7.72 5.68
C MET A 1 33.76 8.27 6.07
N GLU A 2 32.86 8.39 5.09
CA GLU A 2 31.47 8.77 5.36
C GLU A 2 30.87 7.67 6.26
N ASN A 3 30.33 8.05 7.41
CA ASN A 3 29.56 7.14 8.23
C ASN A 3 28.35 6.69 7.42
N GLU A 4 28.40 5.52 6.81
CA GLU A 4 27.23 4.86 6.25
C GLU A 4 26.21 4.69 7.40
N THR A 5 25.23 5.57 7.44
CA THR A 5 24.17 5.48 8.44
C THR A 5 23.37 4.22 8.16
N LYS A 6 23.35 3.28 9.11
CA LYS A 6 22.57 2.04 9.01
C LYS A 6 21.10 2.36 8.69
N PRO A 7 20.45 1.64 7.75
CA PRO A 7 19.02 1.83 7.46
C PRO A 7 18.15 1.78 8.72
N LYS A 8 17.14 2.65 8.78
CA LYS A 8 16.22 2.75 9.93
C LYS A 8 15.37 1.49 10.13
N GLY A 9 15.13 0.74 9.06
CA GLY A 9 14.29 -0.47 9.07
C GLY A 9 13.93 -0.91 7.66
N THR A 10 13.07 -1.94 7.54
CA THR A 10 12.63 -2.48 6.26
C THR A 10 11.16 -2.14 6.01
N VAL A 11 10.88 -1.55 4.87
CA VAL A 11 9.54 -1.19 4.38
C VAL A 11 9.20 -2.03 3.15
N ILE A 12 8.06 -2.70 3.17
CA ILE A 12 7.53 -3.45 2.05
C ILE A 12 6.37 -2.65 1.44
N VAL A 13 6.43 -2.38 0.14
CA VAL A 13 5.36 -1.66 -0.57
C VAL A 13 4.88 -2.47 -1.76
N THR A 14 3.62 -2.90 -1.73
CA THR A 14 3.00 -3.62 -2.85
C THR A 14 2.39 -2.65 -3.86
N GLY A 15 2.37 -3.02 -5.16
CA GLY A 15 1.87 -2.14 -6.22
C GLY A 15 2.68 -0.85 -6.34
N SER A 16 4.00 -0.96 -6.26
CA SER A 16 4.93 0.16 -6.06
C SER A 16 5.59 0.69 -7.33
N SER A 17 5.24 0.19 -8.53
CA SER A 17 5.82 0.69 -9.78
C SER A 17 5.32 2.07 -10.20
N LYS A 18 4.21 2.56 -9.63
CA LYS A 18 3.58 3.84 -9.98
C LYS A 18 2.61 4.34 -8.91
N GLY A 19 2.08 5.55 -9.11
CA GLY A 19 1.01 6.12 -8.29
C GLY A 19 1.36 6.21 -6.80
N ILE A 20 0.39 5.88 -5.95
CA ILE A 20 0.50 5.98 -4.49
C ILE A 20 1.65 5.11 -3.96
N GLY A 21 1.76 3.87 -4.42
CA GLY A 21 2.81 2.95 -3.95
C GLY A 21 4.22 3.45 -4.26
N LYS A 22 4.45 4.01 -5.46
CA LYS A 22 5.73 4.63 -5.83
C LYS A 22 6.03 5.83 -4.93
N ALA A 23 5.08 6.75 -4.74
CA ALA A 23 5.27 7.94 -3.91
C ALA A 23 5.56 7.57 -2.43
N ILE A 24 4.91 6.53 -1.89
CA ILE A 24 5.21 6.00 -0.56
C ILE A 24 6.65 5.46 -0.50
N ALA A 25 7.06 4.68 -1.50
CA ALA A 25 8.42 4.14 -1.56
C ALA A 25 9.48 5.25 -1.61
N GLU A 26 9.27 6.30 -2.41
CA GLU A 26 10.14 7.48 -2.49
C GLU A 26 10.27 8.20 -1.14
N ASN A 27 9.15 8.42 -0.43
CA ASN A 27 9.16 9.07 0.88
C ASN A 27 9.95 8.26 1.93
N PHE A 28 9.80 6.93 1.94
CA PHE A 28 10.60 6.11 2.86
C PHE A 28 12.07 6.00 2.45
N ALA A 29 12.38 6.01 1.15
CA ALA A 29 13.75 6.04 0.66
C ALA A 29 14.48 7.32 1.08
N SER A 30 13.80 8.49 1.04
CA SER A 30 14.35 9.77 1.52
C SER A 30 14.69 9.78 3.03
N GLU A 31 14.09 8.87 3.80
CA GLU A 31 14.30 8.70 5.24
C GLU A 31 15.31 7.58 5.57
N ASN A 32 16.01 7.06 4.58
CA ASN A 32 17.03 6.01 4.73
C ASN A 32 16.48 4.67 5.27
N TYR A 33 15.34 4.20 4.72
CA TYR A 33 14.86 2.85 4.93
C TYR A 33 15.36 1.91 3.83
N THR A 34 15.43 0.61 4.15
CA THR A 34 15.47 -0.43 3.12
C THR A 34 14.08 -0.61 2.53
N ILE A 35 13.94 -0.49 1.21
CA ILE A 35 12.64 -0.55 0.53
C ILE A 35 12.55 -1.82 -0.31
N LEU A 36 11.53 -2.63 -0.05
CA LEU A 36 11.19 -3.81 -0.83
C LEU A 36 9.97 -3.49 -1.70
N LEU A 37 10.20 -3.42 -3.00
CA LEU A 37 9.19 -3.06 -4.00
C LEU A 37 8.59 -4.32 -4.64
N CYS A 38 7.30 -4.27 -4.96
CA CYS A 38 6.63 -5.33 -5.71
C CYS A 38 5.62 -4.77 -6.70
N ALA A 39 5.67 -5.25 -7.93
CA ALA A 39 4.65 -5.02 -8.95
C ALA A 39 4.63 -6.16 -9.99
N ARG A 40 3.56 -6.25 -10.78
CA ARG A 40 3.40 -7.28 -11.82
C ARG A 40 4.13 -6.93 -13.13
N ASN A 41 4.26 -5.65 -13.46
CA ASN A 41 5.01 -5.21 -14.63
C ASN A 41 6.48 -5.03 -14.23
N GLU A 42 7.33 -5.88 -14.76
CA GLU A 42 8.76 -5.93 -14.44
C GLU A 42 9.51 -4.70 -14.94
N ALA A 43 9.22 -4.25 -16.16
CA ALA A 43 9.91 -3.08 -16.75
C ALA A 43 9.62 -1.80 -15.94
N ASP A 44 8.35 -1.55 -15.61
CA ASP A 44 7.96 -0.40 -14.79
C ASP A 44 8.57 -0.48 -13.38
N LEU A 45 8.67 -1.70 -12.82
CA LEU A 45 9.23 -1.93 -11.49
C LEU A 45 10.73 -1.66 -11.45
N ILE A 46 11.49 -2.16 -12.44
CA ILE A 46 12.92 -1.93 -12.57
C ILE A 46 13.18 -0.43 -12.74
N GLN A 47 12.50 0.23 -13.67
CA GLN A 47 12.67 1.68 -13.88
C GLN A 47 12.38 2.49 -12.63
N THR A 48 11.33 2.11 -11.87
CA THR A 48 11.01 2.78 -10.60
C THR A 48 12.09 2.55 -9.55
N SER A 49 12.58 1.32 -9.43
CA SER A 49 13.67 0.97 -8.50
C SER A 49 14.94 1.77 -8.78
N GLU A 50 15.34 1.86 -10.07
CA GLU A 50 16.51 2.62 -10.50
C GLU A 50 16.33 4.12 -10.24
N ASN A 51 15.18 4.69 -10.57
CA ASN A 51 14.89 6.10 -10.31
C ASN A 51 14.98 6.45 -8.82
N ILE A 52 14.39 5.62 -7.96
CA ILE A 52 14.46 5.83 -6.50
C ILE A 52 15.90 5.70 -6.01
N GLN A 53 16.64 4.67 -6.46
CA GLN A 53 18.04 4.47 -6.09
C GLN A 53 18.92 5.64 -6.53
N GLN A 54 18.69 6.17 -7.72
CA GLN A 54 19.43 7.33 -8.25
C GLN A 54 19.13 8.61 -7.46
N GLN A 55 17.85 8.81 -7.09
CA GLN A 55 17.42 9.99 -6.33
C GLN A 55 17.87 9.94 -4.86
N TYR A 56 17.95 8.75 -4.28
CA TYR A 56 18.31 8.51 -2.89
C TYR A 56 19.44 7.46 -2.79
N PRO A 57 20.69 7.84 -3.11
CA PRO A 57 21.82 6.89 -3.21
C PRO A 57 22.13 6.14 -1.90
N GLY A 58 21.78 6.72 -0.74
CA GLY A 58 21.96 6.09 0.57
C GLY A 58 20.88 5.06 0.94
N ALA A 59 19.77 5.01 0.22
CA ALA A 59 18.72 4.03 0.46
C ALA A 59 19.08 2.67 -0.16
N ILE A 60 18.57 1.59 0.42
CA ILE A 60 18.68 0.24 -0.14
C ILE A 60 17.35 -0.11 -0.80
N ILE A 61 17.35 -0.21 -2.13
CA ILE A 61 16.16 -0.53 -2.91
C ILE A 61 16.30 -1.93 -3.49
N LYS A 62 15.32 -2.78 -3.20
CA LYS A 62 15.21 -4.13 -3.77
C LYS A 62 13.83 -4.31 -4.37
N SER A 63 13.75 -4.98 -5.49
CA SER A 63 12.49 -5.20 -6.19
C SER A 63 12.26 -6.66 -6.51
N PHE A 64 11.01 -7.08 -6.52
CA PHE A 64 10.59 -8.44 -6.84
C PHE A 64 9.33 -8.40 -7.69
N LYS A 65 9.39 -8.98 -8.89
CA LYS A 65 8.21 -9.10 -9.75
C LYS A 65 7.26 -10.15 -9.19
N ALA A 66 6.00 -9.77 -8.92
CA ALA A 66 4.93 -10.72 -8.62
C ALA A 66 3.57 -10.14 -9.03
N ASP A 67 2.69 -11.00 -9.53
CA ASP A 67 1.26 -10.71 -9.66
C ASP A 67 0.54 -11.19 -8.40
N LEU A 68 0.25 -10.25 -7.52
CA LEU A 68 -0.34 -10.53 -6.23
C LEU A 68 -1.83 -10.93 -6.29
N SER A 69 -2.45 -10.97 -7.49
CA SER A 69 -3.75 -11.60 -7.68
C SER A 69 -3.70 -13.13 -7.54
N HIS A 70 -2.49 -13.71 -7.58
CA HIS A 70 -2.23 -15.14 -7.46
C HIS A 70 -1.62 -15.48 -6.11
N LYS A 71 -2.33 -16.25 -5.28
CA LYS A 71 -1.89 -16.65 -3.94
C LYS A 71 -0.49 -17.26 -3.90
N ASN A 72 -0.11 -18.04 -4.92
CA ASN A 72 1.22 -18.63 -4.98
C ASN A 72 2.31 -17.57 -5.11
N GLU A 73 2.10 -16.56 -5.96
CA GLU A 73 3.06 -15.47 -6.12
C GLU A 73 3.14 -14.58 -4.86
N VAL A 74 2.01 -14.38 -4.17
CA VAL A 74 2.02 -13.73 -2.84
C VAL A 74 2.90 -14.50 -1.86
N THR A 75 2.80 -15.84 -1.88
CA THR A 75 3.61 -16.70 -0.98
C THR A 75 5.09 -16.60 -1.30
N ILE A 76 5.45 -16.66 -2.59
CA ILE A 76 6.85 -16.53 -3.03
C ILE A 76 7.41 -15.16 -2.65
N PHE A 77 6.67 -14.09 -2.93
CA PHE A 77 7.06 -12.72 -2.58
C PHE A 77 7.21 -12.53 -1.06
N GLY A 78 6.26 -13.00 -0.26
CA GLY A 78 6.32 -12.89 1.19
C GLY A 78 7.55 -13.60 1.78
N ASN A 79 7.85 -14.80 1.31
CA ASN A 79 9.04 -15.54 1.72
C ASN A 79 10.34 -14.83 1.28
N TRP A 80 10.37 -14.26 0.08
CA TRP A 80 11.49 -13.44 -0.36
C TRP A 80 11.68 -12.22 0.54
N CYS A 81 10.61 -11.54 0.93
CA CYS A 81 10.69 -10.40 1.87
C CYS A 81 11.35 -10.81 3.19
N LEU A 82 10.98 -11.95 3.76
CA LEU A 82 11.55 -12.46 5.02
C LEU A 82 13.04 -12.76 4.91
N GLN A 83 13.52 -13.13 3.73
CA GLN A 83 14.97 -13.32 3.46
C GLN A 83 15.74 -11.99 3.42
N GLN A 84 15.06 -10.85 3.18
CA GLN A 84 15.69 -9.54 3.13
C GLN A 84 15.85 -8.88 4.51
N GLY A 85 15.18 -9.38 5.53
CA GLY A 85 15.24 -8.87 6.90
C GLY A 85 13.89 -8.87 7.60
N ILE A 86 13.87 -8.27 8.78
CA ILE A 86 12.64 -8.16 9.59
C ILE A 86 11.76 -7.03 9.01
N PRO A 87 10.53 -7.33 8.58
CA PRO A 87 9.61 -6.29 8.10
C PRO A 87 9.17 -5.39 9.28
N GLU A 88 9.45 -4.10 9.20
CA GLU A 88 8.97 -3.14 10.18
C GLU A 88 7.71 -2.41 9.71
N ILE A 89 7.62 -2.14 8.41
CA ILE A 89 6.48 -1.48 7.81
C ILE A 89 6.00 -2.29 6.62
N LEU A 90 4.71 -2.60 6.59
CA LEU A 90 4.03 -3.22 5.46
C LEU A 90 2.99 -2.24 4.90
N VAL A 91 3.10 -1.90 3.62
CA VAL A 91 2.10 -1.11 2.90
C VAL A 91 1.40 -1.99 1.87
N ASN A 92 0.21 -2.45 2.21
CA ASN A 92 -0.70 -3.15 1.31
C ASN A 92 -1.38 -2.11 0.41
N ASN A 93 -0.73 -1.80 -0.71
CA ASN A 93 -1.21 -0.82 -1.69
C ASN A 93 -1.62 -1.44 -3.02
N ALA A 94 -1.20 -2.67 -3.33
CA ALA A 94 -1.60 -3.34 -4.56
C ALA A 94 -3.13 -3.36 -4.70
N GLY A 95 -3.62 -2.90 -5.84
CA GLY A 95 -5.03 -2.82 -6.13
C GLY A 95 -5.29 -2.27 -7.52
N HIS A 96 -6.49 -2.52 -8.03
CA HIS A 96 -6.99 -1.91 -9.24
C HIS A 96 -8.48 -1.63 -9.13
N TYR A 97 -8.96 -0.78 -10.00
CA TYR A 97 -10.33 -0.36 -10.11
C TYR A 97 -10.89 -0.78 -11.47
N LEU A 98 -11.98 -1.50 -11.45
CA LEU A 98 -12.82 -1.79 -12.62
C LEU A 98 -14.19 -1.18 -12.33
N PRO A 99 -14.60 -0.15 -13.09
CA PRO A 99 -15.92 0.47 -12.91
C PRO A 99 -17.02 -0.48 -13.33
N GLY A 100 -18.15 -0.43 -12.65
CA GLY A 100 -19.35 -1.20 -13.01
C GLY A 100 -20.37 -1.18 -11.88
N ASN A 101 -21.64 -1.33 -12.24
CA ASN A 101 -22.71 -1.57 -11.27
C ASN A 101 -22.94 -3.07 -11.13
N LEU A 102 -23.33 -3.54 -9.97
CA LEU A 102 -23.55 -4.96 -9.70
C LEU A 102 -24.57 -5.62 -10.65
N VAL A 103 -25.46 -4.81 -11.23
CA VAL A 103 -26.52 -5.32 -12.13
C VAL A 103 -25.96 -5.74 -13.47
N ASP A 104 -24.92 -5.08 -13.97
CA ASP A 104 -24.46 -5.19 -15.35
C ASP A 104 -22.92 -5.31 -15.50
N GLU A 105 -22.17 -5.35 -14.40
CA GLU A 105 -20.72 -5.53 -14.48
C GLU A 105 -20.35 -6.91 -15.05
N PRO A 106 -19.24 -7.04 -15.78
CA PRO A 106 -18.79 -8.31 -16.34
C PRO A 106 -18.55 -9.37 -15.24
N GLN A 107 -18.89 -10.63 -15.56
CA GLN A 107 -18.59 -11.76 -14.70
C GLN A 107 -17.07 -11.84 -14.44
N GLY A 108 -16.69 -12.16 -13.21
CA GLY A 108 -15.28 -12.26 -12.77
C GLY A 108 -14.69 -10.95 -12.26
N ASN A 109 -15.39 -9.80 -12.36
CA ASN A 109 -14.90 -8.54 -11.82
C ASN A 109 -14.73 -8.60 -10.30
N LEU A 110 -15.68 -9.19 -9.60
CA LEU A 110 -15.60 -9.36 -8.15
C LEU A 110 -14.38 -10.19 -7.76
N GLU A 111 -14.21 -11.36 -8.37
CA GLU A 111 -13.09 -12.26 -8.08
C GLU A 111 -11.75 -11.59 -8.38
N ASN A 112 -11.64 -10.90 -9.52
CA ASN A 112 -10.43 -10.18 -9.91
C ASN A 112 -10.06 -9.08 -8.89
N MET A 113 -11.04 -8.28 -8.49
CA MET A 113 -10.81 -7.21 -7.52
C MET A 113 -10.61 -7.75 -6.10
N MET A 114 -11.33 -8.78 -5.68
CA MET A 114 -11.08 -9.45 -4.40
C MET A 114 -9.68 -10.04 -4.34
N ASN A 115 -9.24 -10.71 -5.39
CA ASN A 115 -7.90 -11.31 -5.45
C ASN A 115 -6.81 -10.25 -5.30
N THR A 116 -6.90 -9.14 -6.03
CA THR A 116 -5.87 -8.11 -6.04
C THR A 116 -5.99 -7.15 -4.86
N ASN A 117 -7.21 -6.66 -4.55
CA ASN A 117 -7.39 -5.57 -3.57
C ASN A 117 -7.47 -6.07 -2.13
N PHE A 118 -7.86 -7.35 -1.92
CA PHE A 118 -8.07 -7.90 -0.59
C PHE A 118 -7.21 -9.14 -0.31
N TYR A 119 -7.32 -10.22 -1.09
CA TYR A 119 -6.60 -11.46 -0.79
C TYR A 119 -5.09 -11.31 -0.86
N SER A 120 -4.58 -10.45 -1.73
CA SER A 120 -3.14 -10.10 -1.76
C SER A 120 -2.67 -9.58 -0.40
N ALA A 121 -3.37 -8.61 0.16
CA ALA A 121 -3.07 -8.03 1.47
C ALA A 121 -3.24 -9.04 2.60
N TYR A 122 -4.32 -9.82 2.56
CA TYR A 122 -4.62 -10.84 3.56
C TYR A 122 -3.53 -11.91 3.64
N TYR A 123 -3.15 -12.51 2.51
CA TYR A 123 -2.14 -13.56 2.50
C TYR A 123 -0.74 -13.04 2.82
N LEU A 124 -0.34 -11.91 2.23
CA LEU A 124 0.98 -11.32 2.50
C LEU A 124 1.13 -10.95 3.97
N THR A 125 0.15 -10.27 4.55
CA THR A 125 0.16 -9.92 5.97
C THR A 125 0.32 -11.16 6.84
N ARG A 126 -0.41 -12.24 6.58
CA ARG A 126 -0.32 -13.49 7.36
C ARG A 126 1.04 -14.17 7.27
N ILE A 127 1.75 -14.02 6.16
CA ILE A 127 3.11 -14.57 6.00
C ILE A 127 4.11 -13.75 6.83
N LEU A 128 4.00 -12.42 6.82
CA LEU A 128 4.95 -11.53 7.47
C LEU A 128 4.69 -11.37 8.97
N LEU A 129 3.43 -11.45 9.37
CA LEU A 129 2.97 -11.14 10.72
C LEU A 129 3.65 -11.94 11.85
N PRO A 130 3.93 -13.25 11.74
CA PRO A 130 4.63 -13.99 12.79
C PRO A 130 5.98 -13.38 13.15
N VAL A 131 6.76 -12.94 12.15
CA VAL A 131 8.07 -12.32 12.37
C VAL A 131 7.93 -10.91 12.94
N MET A 132 6.94 -10.13 12.48
CA MET A 132 6.64 -8.81 13.04
C MET A 132 6.25 -8.92 14.52
N ILE A 133 5.39 -9.86 14.88
CA ILE A 133 4.97 -10.10 16.28
C ILE A 133 6.16 -10.51 17.14
N LEU A 134 7.00 -11.41 16.66
CA LEU A 134 8.21 -11.84 17.39
C LEU A 134 9.16 -10.66 17.65
N ASN A 135 9.25 -9.72 16.69
CA ASN A 135 10.03 -8.50 16.82
C ASN A 135 9.41 -7.49 17.81
N GLY A 136 8.12 -7.66 18.16
CA GLY A 136 7.40 -6.80 19.11
C GLY A 136 7.13 -5.37 18.62
N ARG A 137 7.37 -5.08 17.35
CA ARG A 137 7.10 -3.77 16.74
C ARG A 137 6.82 -3.90 15.25
N GLY A 138 5.96 -3.02 14.74
CA GLY A 138 5.67 -2.93 13.32
C GLY A 138 4.51 -2.00 13.04
N HIS A 139 4.34 -1.65 11.77
CA HIS A 139 3.20 -0.85 11.32
C HIS A 139 2.67 -1.38 9.98
N ILE A 140 1.41 -1.73 9.93
CA ILE A 140 0.71 -2.19 8.73
C ILE A 140 -0.20 -1.07 8.24
N PHE A 141 -0.01 -0.67 6.99
CA PHE A 141 -0.90 0.26 6.28
C PHE A 141 -1.69 -0.50 5.23
N ASN A 142 -2.99 -0.39 5.26
CA ASN A 142 -3.87 -0.88 4.21
C ASN A 142 -4.42 0.31 3.42
N ILE A 143 -4.06 0.40 2.13
CA ILE A 143 -4.56 1.46 1.25
C ILE A 143 -5.94 1.06 0.76
N CYS A 144 -6.91 1.45 1.56
CA CYS A 144 -8.34 1.32 1.31
C CYS A 144 -8.82 2.34 0.25
N SER A 145 -9.99 2.91 0.43
CA SER A 145 -10.57 3.98 -0.40
C SER A 145 -11.74 4.60 0.36
N VAL A 146 -12.18 5.80 0.01
CA VAL A 146 -13.49 6.30 0.44
C VAL A 146 -14.63 5.36 0.03
N ALA A 147 -14.42 4.56 -1.02
CA ALA A 147 -15.29 3.46 -1.43
C ALA A 147 -15.39 2.31 -0.40
N SER A 148 -14.54 2.29 0.62
CA SER A 148 -14.63 1.38 1.77
C SER A 148 -15.59 1.85 2.84
N LEU A 149 -16.04 3.09 2.77
CA LEU A 149 -16.85 3.76 3.79
C LEU A 149 -18.31 3.92 3.34
N SER A 150 -18.53 4.06 2.05
CA SER A 150 -19.87 4.20 1.46
C SER A 150 -19.89 3.68 0.03
N ALA A 151 -21.02 3.13 -0.38
CA ALA A 151 -21.27 2.77 -1.77
C ALA A 151 -21.46 4.05 -2.62
N TYR A 152 -21.14 3.96 -3.92
CA TYR A 152 -21.33 5.02 -4.90
C TYR A 152 -21.68 4.42 -6.27
N GLU A 153 -22.20 5.23 -7.16
CA GLU A 153 -22.57 4.81 -8.52
C GLU A 153 -21.32 4.32 -9.29
N GLY A 154 -21.41 3.16 -9.92
CA GLY A 154 -20.30 2.52 -10.61
C GLY A 154 -19.24 1.91 -9.69
N GLY A 155 -19.48 1.88 -8.38
CA GLY A 155 -18.55 1.32 -7.39
C GLY A 155 -18.53 -0.21 -7.34
N GLY A 156 -19.66 -0.86 -7.59
CA GLY A 156 -19.83 -2.31 -7.71
C GLY A 156 -18.90 -3.17 -6.87
N SER A 157 -18.30 -4.14 -7.52
CA SER A 157 -17.31 -5.06 -6.91
C SER A 157 -16.07 -4.37 -6.35
N TYR A 158 -15.70 -3.19 -6.86
CA TYR A 158 -14.60 -2.42 -6.27
C TYR A 158 -14.89 -2.01 -4.84
N SER A 159 -16.07 -1.40 -4.58
CA SER A 159 -16.47 -1.05 -3.22
C SER A 159 -16.45 -2.28 -2.32
N ILE A 160 -17.04 -3.40 -2.76
CA ILE A 160 -17.05 -4.65 -1.97
C ILE A 160 -15.63 -5.05 -1.58
N SER A 161 -14.68 -5.05 -2.51
CA SER A 161 -13.29 -5.41 -2.23
C SER A 161 -12.62 -4.45 -1.23
N LYS A 162 -12.94 -3.18 -1.29
CA LYS A 162 -12.41 -2.15 -0.38
C LYS A 162 -13.09 -2.18 0.99
N PHE A 163 -14.38 -2.51 1.09
CA PHE A 163 -15.04 -2.81 2.37
C PHE A 163 -14.41 -4.03 3.04
N ALA A 164 -14.10 -5.09 2.29
CA ALA A 164 -13.41 -6.27 2.83
C ALA A 164 -12.03 -5.92 3.40
N LEU A 165 -11.25 -5.07 2.70
CA LEU A 165 -9.94 -4.61 3.17
C LEU A 165 -10.06 -3.74 4.44
N ASN A 166 -11.10 -2.90 4.55
CA ASN A 166 -11.36 -2.14 5.76
C ASN A 166 -11.72 -3.07 6.95
N GLY A 167 -12.63 -4.01 6.75
CA GLY A 167 -12.97 -5.00 7.78
C GLY A 167 -11.75 -5.79 8.26
N PHE A 168 -10.85 -6.14 7.35
CA PHE A 168 -9.58 -6.76 7.68
C PHE A 168 -8.70 -5.84 8.54
N SER A 169 -8.61 -4.55 8.19
CA SER A 169 -7.83 -3.56 8.94
C SER A 169 -8.31 -3.45 10.39
N GLN A 170 -9.63 -3.39 10.59
CA GLN A 170 -10.24 -3.31 11.92
C GLN A 170 -9.95 -4.56 12.77
N ASN A 171 -10.06 -5.75 12.18
CA ASN A 171 -9.75 -7.01 12.86
C ASN A 171 -8.26 -7.09 13.21
N LEU A 172 -7.36 -6.77 12.27
CA LEU A 172 -5.92 -6.71 12.55
C LEU A 172 -5.61 -5.74 13.70
N ARG A 173 -6.20 -4.54 13.69
CA ARG A 173 -6.00 -3.55 14.76
C ARG A 173 -6.43 -4.11 16.11
N HIS A 174 -7.57 -4.77 16.16
CA HIS A 174 -8.09 -5.37 17.39
C HIS A 174 -7.16 -6.48 17.92
N GLU A 175 -6.69 -7.37 17.04
CA GLU A 175 -5.87 -8.53 17.43
C GLU A 175 -4.41 -8.18 17.77
N LEU A 176 -3.88 -7.06 17.22
CA LEU A 176 -2.46 -6.75 17.26
C LEU A 176 -2.08 -5.63 18.22
N LYS A 177 -3.03 -4.90 18.78
CA LYS A 177 -2.78 -3.75 19.67
C LYS A 177 -1.88 -4.09 20.87
N GLU A 178 -2.01 -5.29 21.42
CA GLU A 178 -1.21 -5.76 22.56
C GLU A 178 0.10 -6.44 22.14
N LYS A 179 0.33 -6.58 20.83
CA LYS A 179 1.52 -7.24 20.26
C LYS A 179 2.55 -6.24 19.73
N GLY A 180 2.37 -4.95 20.00
CA GLY A 180 3.27 -3.89 19.54
C GLY A 180 3.16 -3.56 18.05
N ILE A 181 2.14 -4.07 17.36
CA ILE A 181 1.92 -3.82 15.92
C ILE A 181 0.82 -2.79 15.74
N LYS A 182 1.14 -1.69 15.07
CA LYS A 182 0.19 -0.65 14.67
C LYS A 182 -0.49 -1.04 13.35
N VAL A 183 -1.76 -0.66 13.19
CA VAL A 183 -2.51 -0.86 11.94
C VAL A 183 -3.21 0.44 11.61
N THR A 184 -3.03 0.91 10.37
CA THR A 184 -3.67 2.12 9.83
C THR A 184 -4.41 1.78 8.54
N ALA A 185 -5.70 2.07 8.50
CA ALA A 185 -6.49 2.08 7.27
C ALA A 185 -6.43 3.48 6.64
N VAL A 186 -6.04 3.57 5.37
CA VAL A 186 -5.98 4.84 4.63
C VAL A 186 -7.11 4.86 3.62
N PHE A 187 -7.94 5.89 3.62
CA PHE A 187 -9.12 6.06 2.76
C PHE A 187 -8.93 7.25 1.83
N PRO A 188 -8.17 7.11 0.74
CA PRO A 188 -8.06 8.15 -0.25
C PRO A 188 -9.37 8.31 -1.04
N GLY A 189 -9.75 9.56 -1.32
CA GLY A 189 -10.64 9.91 -2.42
C GLY A 189 -9.89 9.90 -3.76
N ALA A 190 -10.26 10.79 -4.69
CA ALA A 190 -9.65 10.86 -6.00
C ALA A 190 -8.17 11.31 -5.95
N VAL A 191 -7.25 10.42 -6.33
CA VAL A 191 -5.80 10.66 -6.39
C VAL A 191 -5.31 10.45 -7.82
N LYS A 192 -4.48 11.35 -8.33
CA LYS A 192 -3.89 11.26 -9.67
C LYS A 192 -3.01 10.02 -9.78
N THR A 193 -3.54 9.02 -10.43
CA THR A 193 -2.90 7.73 -10.76
C THR A 193 -3.34 7.32 -12.15
N ASP A 194 -2.76 6.25 -12.69
CA ASP A 194 -3.15 5.72 -14.00
C ASP A 194 -4.62 5.30 -14.10
N SER A 195 -5.30 5.08 -12.97
CA SER A 195 -6.75 4.78 -12.94
C SER A 195 -7.60 5.88 -13.56
N TRP A 196 -7.07 7.10 -13.64
CA TRP A 196 -7.74 8.26 -14.23
C TRP A 196 -7.44 8.44 -15.72
N GLY A 197 -6.56 7.60 -16.31
CA GLY A 197 -6.20 7.69 -17.72
C GLY A 197 -5.77 9.11 -18.12
N ASN A 198 -6.46 9.65 -19.13
CA ASN A 198 -6.19 11.00 -19.66
C ASN A 198 -6.92 12.13 -18.90
N PHE A 199 -7.31 11.93 -17.65
CA PHE A 199 -7.99 12.97 -16.86
C PHE A 199 -7.13 14.23 -16.76
N ASP A 200 -7.72 15.36 -17.19
CA ASP A 200 -7.06 16.67 -17.15
C ASP A 200 -7.08 17.28 -15.74
N ASN A 201 -6.00 17.12 -15.00
CA ASN A 201 -5.87 17.70 -13.67
C ASN A 201 -5.25 19.10 -13.64
N ARG A 202 -5.24 19.85 -14.77
CA ARG A 202 -4.71 21.24 -14.80
C ARG A 202 -5.39 22.16 -13.80
N LYS A 203 -6.67 21.91 -13.50
CA LYS A 203 -7.42 22.63 -12.46
C LYS A 203 -7.16 22.11 -11.04
N LYS A 204 -6.21 21.18 -10.84
CA LYS A 204 -5.90 20.55 -9.54
C LYS A 204 -7.14 19.99 -8.83
N ARG A 205 -8.00 19.30 -9.57
CA ARG A 205 -9.28 18.82 -9.06
C ARG A 205 -9.16 17.57 -8.20
N ILE A 206 -8.12 16.76 -8.43
CA ILE A 206 -7.81 15.54 -7.68
C ILE A 206 -6.44 15.68 -7.01
N MET A 207 -6.23 14.93 -5.92
CA MET A 207 -5.01 14.97 -5.11
C MET A 207 -3.81 14.39 -5.84
N GLU A 208 -2.61 14.72 -5.38
CA GLU A 208 -1.38 14.07 -5.82
C GLU A 208 -1.07 12.84 -4.95
N ALA A 209 -0.37 11.85 -5.52
CA ALA A 209 0.01 10.64 -4.78
C ALA A 209 0.92 10.93 -3.57
N THR A 210 1.70 12.02 -3.65
CA THR A 210 2.56 12.51 -2.57
C THR A 210 1.81 12.97 -1.33
N ASP A 211 0.55 13.39 -1.46
CA ASP A 211 -0.27 13.77 -0.31
C ASP A 211 -0.52 12.55 0.59
N ILE A 212 -0.84 11.41 -0.03
CA ILE A 212 -1.06 10.15 0.67
C ILE A 212 0.25 9.66 1.29
N ALA A 213 1.34 9.69 0.51
CA ALA A 213 2.66 9.23 0.96
C ALA A 213 3.16 10.01 2.18
N SER A 214 2.92 11.33 2.22
CA SER A 214 3.29 12.21 3.33
C SER A 214 2.55 11.85 4.62
N LEU A 215 1.27 11.55 4.54
CA LEU A 215 0.47 11.13 5.71
C LEU A 215 0.89 9.75 6.22
N VAL A 216 1.16 8.80 5.32
CA VAL A 216 1.67 7.46 5.69
C VAL A 216 3.00 7.59 6.43
N LEU A 217 3.95 8.37 5.90
CA LEU A 217 5.23 8.59 6.55
C LEU A 217 5.06 9.31 7.91
N ALA A 218 4.22 10.34 7.99
CA ALA A 218 3.98 11.07 9.24
C ALA A 218 3.41 10.16 10.35
N ALA A 219 2.50 9.24 10.00
CA ALA A 219 1.93 8.29 10.95
C ALA A 219 2.99 7.35 11.56
N THR A 220 4.07 7.05 10.85
CA THR A 220 5.17 6.22 11.38
C THR A 220 6.07 6.96 12.38
N LYS A 221 6.09 8.29 12.34
CA LYS A 221 6.94 9.13 13.20
C LYS A 221 6.33 9.38 14.60
N LEU A 222 5.12 8.91 14.85
CA LEU A 222 4.46 9.04 16.14
C LEU A 222 5.11 8.13 17.19
N SER A 223 4.99 8.52 18.47
CA SER A 223 5.48 7.73 19.60
C SER A 223 4.91 6.30 19.61
N ALA A 224 5.54 5.40 20.35
CA ALA A 224 5.10 4.02 20.46
C ALA A 224 3.65 3.89 21.01
N GLN A 225 3.21 4.83 21.85
CA GLN A 225 1.89 4.85 22.49
C GLN A 225 0.78 5.33 21.58
N ALA A 226 1.12 6.02 20.48
CA ALA A 226 0.12 6.59 19.55
C ALA A 226 0.01 5.75 18.28
N VAL A 227 -1.21 5.59 17.80
CA VAL A 227 -1.53 5.03 16.48
C VAL A 227 -2.57 5.89 15.79
N VAL A 228 -2.38 6.14 14.52
CA VAL A 228 -3.43 6.66 13.64
C VAL A 228 -4.16 5.45 13.10
N GLU A 229 -5.39 5.22 13.56
CA GLU A 229 -6.15 4.04 13.14
C GLU A 229 -6.74 4.21 11.74
N GLU A 230 -7.17 5.45 11.41
CA GLU A 230 -7.79 5.79 10.14
C GLU A 230 -7.27 7.12 9.61
N ILE A 231 -7.04 7.20 8.30
CA ILE A 231 -6.70 8.42 7.57
C ILE A 231 -7.69 8.58 6.42
N THR A 232 -8.64 9.49 6.54
CA THR A 232 -9.51 9.86 5.42
C THR A 232 -9.00 11.16 4.80
N ILE A 233 -8.71 11.12 3.50
CA ILE A 233 -8.24 12.29 2.75
C ILE A 233 -8.98 12.38 1.41
N ARG A 234 -9.50 13.56 1.12
CA ARG A 234 -10.31 13.85 -0.07
C ARG A 234 -9.80 15.09 -0.79
N PRO A 235 -10.08 15.23 -2.08
CA PRO A 235 -9.87 16.51 -2.76
C PRO A 235 -10.55 17.66 -2.01
N GLN A 236 -9.90 18.82 -2.00
CA GLN A 236 -10.40 20.02 -1.29
C GLN A 236 -11.85 20.40 -1.67
N LEU A 237 -12.23 20.14 -2.91
CA LEU A 237 -13.58 20.45 -3.42
C LEU A 237 -14.54 19.24 -3.33
N GLY A 238 -14.21 18.24 -2.54
CA GLY A 238 -14.99 17.00 -2.40
C GLY A 238 -14.70 15.96 -3.49
N ASP A 239 -15.43 14.85 -3.50
CA ASP A 239 -15.27 13.78 -4.50
C ASP A 239 -15.78 14.23 -5.89
N LEU A 240 -15.39 13.49 -6.94
CA LEU A 240 -15.85 13.69 -8.31
C LEU A 240 -17.10 12.88 -8.57
#